data_5bceefbe60d5462479c7953388cbbd98
#
_entry.id   5bceefbe60d5462479c7953388cbbd98
#
_cell.length_a   1.000
_cell.length_b   1.000
_cell.length_c   1.000
_cell.angle_alpha   90.00
_cell.angle_beta   90.00
_cell.angle_gamma   90.00
#
_symmetry.space_group_name_H-M   'P 1'
#
loop_
_entity.id
_entity.type
_entity.pdbx_description
1 polymer ?
#
loop_
_entity_poly.entity_id
_entity_poly.type
_entity_poly.pdbx_seq_one_letter_code
_entity_poly.pdbx_strand_id
1 'polypeptide(L)'
;MELQRKQTAKIPMDDEKITELYWNRDEKAIEETDFKYKKYLFSIAYNVVHDRLDCEECLNDTYLGAWNAIPPTKPSVLKAFLTTIIRRIAIKRYHSNLKQSVIPSEMTVSLLELEDFVAGDGDVDSDFDAKRLGRVISDFVRSLSERRQFIFMSRYYLADPIDTIASDLSLSRSMVNKELAAIRSALKEKLESEGYSI
;
A
#
# COMPACT_ATOMS: atom_id res chain seq x y z
N MET A 1 5.55 41.61 29.29
CA MET A 1 5.04 41.67 27.89
C MET A 1 5.55 40.44 27.16
N GLU A 2 4.78 39.36 27.23
CA GLU A 2 5.08 38.12 26.54
C GLU A 2 4.61 38.20 25.07
N LEU A 3 5.56 38.21 24.15
CA LEU A 3 5.32 38.09 22.74
C LEU A 3 4.96 36.61 22.43
N GLN A 4 3.68 36.28 22.41
CA GLN A 4 3.17 35.03 21.84
C GLN A 4 3.55 35.02 20.36
N ARG A 5 4.62 34.29 20.03
CA ARG A 5 4.90 33.87 18.66
C ARG A 5 3.73 32.97 18.17
N LYS A 6 2.81 33.54 17.41
CA LYS A 6 1.87 32.76 16.58
C LYS A 6 2.71 31.88 15.66
N GLN A 7 2.81 30.59 15.98
CA GLN A 7 3.29 29.60 15.03
C GLN A 7 2.29 29.58 13.87
N THR A 8 2.65 30.22 12.77
CA THR A 8 1.95 30.04 11.50
C THR A 8 2.03 28.56 11.14
N ALA A 9 0.89 27.87 11.11
CA ALA A 9 0.82 26.47 10.73
C ALA A 9 1.44 26.33 9.33
N LYS A 10 2.50 25.51 9.19
CA LYS A 10 3.14 25.23 7.90
C LYS A 10 2.10 24.56 7.00
N ILE A 11 1.81 25.14 5.83
CA ILE A 11 0.93 24.55 4.83
C ILE A 11 1.70 23.44 4.09
N PRO A 12 1.14 22.23 3.94
CA PRO A 12 1.81 21.17 3.20
C PRO A 12 2.09 21.56 1.75
N MET A 13 3.27 21.20 1.26
CA MET A 13 3.67 21.43 -0.12
C MET A 13 2.89 20.52 -1.09
N ASP A 14 2.66 21.01 -2.33
CA ASP A 14 2.03 20.21 -3.40
C ASP A 14 2.90 19.01 -3.79
N ASP A 15 2.27 17.88 -4.15
CA ASP A 15 2.96 16.62 -4.50
C ASP A 15 3.91 16.77 -5.69
N GLU A 16 3.52 17.57 -6.67
CA GLU A 16 4.37 17.85 -7.84
C GLU A 16 5.68 18.52 -7.42
N LYS A 17 5.61 19.51 -6.54
CA LYS A 17 6.81 20.20 -6.03
C LYS A 17 7.68 19.27 -5.19
N ILE A 18 7.08 18.42 -4.34
CA ILE A 18 7.82 17.42 -3.58
C ILE A 18 8.54 16.45 -4.54
N THR A 19 7.84 16.00 -5.59
CA THR A 19 8.42 15.12 -6.62
C THR A 19 9.57 15.80 -7.37
N GLU A 20 9.47 17.11 -7.64
CA GLU A 20 10.57 17.88 -8.24
C GLU A 20 11.79 17.98 -7.32
N LEU A 21 11.58 18.16 -6.01
CA LEU A 21 12.67 18.14 -5.04
C LEU A 21 13.41 16.79 -5.06
N TYR A 22 12.69 15.66 -5.06
CA TYR A 22 13.29 14.33 -5.24
C TYR A 22 14.06 14.22 -6.55
N TRP A 23 13.48 14.72 -7.64
CA TRP A 23 14.09 14.67 -8.96
C TRP A 23 15.41 15.43 -9.02
N ASN A 24 15.47 16.59 -8.36
CA ASN A 24 16.64 17.45 -8.27
C ASN A 24 17.62 17.04 -7.15
N ARG A 25 17.36 15.92 -6.43
CA ARG A 25 18.18 15.47 -5.32
C ARG A 25 18.31 16.50 -4.19
N ASP A 26 17.26 17.29 -3.94
CA ASP A 26 17.19 18.21 -2.81
C ASP A 26 16.67 17.46 -1.57
N GLU A 27 17.46 17.43 -0.50
CA GLU A 27 17.11 16.74 0.77
C GLU A 27 15.82 17.24 1.40
N LYS A 28 15.38 18.46 1.07
CA LYS A 28 14.08 19.00 1.48
C LYS A 28 12.91 18.12 1.02
N ALA A 29 13.08 17.31 -0.02
CA ALA A 29 12.08 16.33 -0.44
C ALA A 29 11.65 15.41 0.70
N ILE A 30 12.62 14.94 1.50
CA ILE A 30 12.37 14.04 2.64
C ILE A 30 11.63 14.80 3.74
N GLU A 31 12.06 16.03 4.07
CA GLU A 31 11.43 16.85 5.10
C GLU A 31 9.96 17.18 4.76
N GLU A 32 9.69 17.57 3.51
CA GLU A 32 8.33 17.90 3.06
C GLU A 32 7.44 16.65 2.97
N THR A 33 8.02 15.51 2.60
CA THR A 33 7.32 14.21 2.60
C THR A 33 6.97 13.80 4.03
N ASP A 34 7.92 13.88 4.97
CA ASP A 34 7.68 13.57 6.40
C ASP A 34 6.59 14.49 6.94
N PHE A 35 6.70 15.79 6.71
CA PHE A 35 5.74 16.76 7.19
C PHE A 35 4.31 16.47 6.70
N LYS A 36 4.16 16.13 5.41
CA LYS A 36 2.86 15.92 4.76
C LYS A 36 2.28 14.53 5.05
N TYR A 37 3.11 13.49 5.00
CA TYR A 37 2.63 12.11 4.92
C TYR A 37 2.96 11.24 6.13
N LYS A 38 3.78 11.68 7.08
CA LYS A 38 4.22 10.89 8.25
C LYS A 38 3.08 10.16 8.96
N LYS A 39 2.04 10.89 9.35
CA LYS A 39 0.91 10.31 10.10
C LYS A 39 0.17 9.24 9.29
N TYR A 40 -0.04 9.51 8.02
CA TYR A 40 -0.71 8.60 7.09
C TYR A 40 0.12 7.33 6.85
N LEU A 41 1.40 7.48 6.51
CA LEU A 41 2.30 6.35 6.28
C LEU A 41 2.52 5.53 7.56
N PHE A 42 2.63 6.20 8.72
CA PHE A 42 2.75 5.54 10.01
C PHE A 42 1.52 4.65 10.30
N SER A 43 0.30 5.14 10.02
CA SER A 43 -0.92 4.35 10.24
C SER A 43 -0.93 3.09 9.37
N ILE A 44 -0.47 3.19 8.12
CA ILE A 44 -0.35 2.03 7.22
C ILE A 44 0.65 1.00 7.76
N ALA A 45 1.83 1.44 8.17
CA ALA A 45 2.83 0.55 8.76
C ALA A 45 2.32 -0.09 10.05
N TYR A 46 1.67 0.69 10.92
CA TYR A 46 1.17 0.22 12.20
C TYR A 46 0.08 -0.84 12.07
N ASN A 47 -0.79 -0.72 11.06
CA ASN A 47 -1.81 -1.73 10.75
C ASN A 47 -1.21 -3.10 10.34
N VAL A 48 0.08 -3.14 9.99
CA VAL A 48 0.76 -4.38 9.58
C VAL A 48 1.71 -4.88 10.67
N VAL A 49 2.52 -4.00 11.25
CA VAL A 49 3.66 -4.39 12.11
C VAL A 49 3.30 -4.38 13.61
N HIS A 50 2.34 -3.52 14.01
CA HIS A 50 1.86 -3.34 15.40
C HIS A 50 2.95 -2.95 16.41
N ASP A 51 4.15 -2.60 15.96
CA ASP A 51 5.24 -2.10 16.79
C ASP A 51 5.67 -0.70 16.35
N ARG A 52 5.83 0.20 17.32
CA ARG A 52 6.11 1.60 17.04
C ARG A 52 7.51 1.83 16.47
N LEU A 53 8.50 1.13 16.98
CA LEU A 53 9.89 1.28 16.53
C LEU A 53 10.04 0.74 15.11
N ASP A 54 9.47 -0.43 14.85
CA ASP A 54 9.43 -1.01 13.51
C ASP A 54 8.70 -0.10 12.51
N CYS A 55 7.62 0.58 12.93
CA CYS A 55 6.93 1.55 12.08
C CYS A 55 7.80 2.77 11.76
N GLU A 56 8.56 3.30 12.73
CA GLU A 56 9.50 4.40 12.50
C GLU A 56 10.63 3.99 11.55
N GLU A 57 11.14 2.75 11.65
CA GLU A 57 12.08 2.20 10.68
C GLU A 57 11.46 2.04 9.28
N CYS A 58 10.23 1.52 9.19
CA CYS A 58 9.51 1.42 7.92
C CYS A 58 9.32 2.80 7.25
N LEU A 59 9.07 3.85 8.03
CA LEU A 59 9.00 5.22 7.52
C LEU A 59 10.33 5.68 6.91
N ASN A 60 11.44 5.51 7.66
CA ASN A 60 12.77 5.90 7.20
C ASN A 60 13.16 5.15 5.93
N ASP A 61 12.91 3.83 5.90
CA ASP A 61 13.14 2.99 4.72
C ASP A 61 12.26 3.43 3.53
N THR A 62 11.04 3.92 3.79
CA THR A 62 10.15 4.45 2.75
C THR A 62 10.70 5.73 2.13
N TYR A 63 11.22 6.65 2.94
CA TYR A 63 11.84 7.87 2.43
C TYR A 63 13.10 7.57 1.62
N LEU A 64 13.92 6.64 2.10
CA LEU A 64 15.08 6.15 1.36
C LEU A 64 14.67 5.45 0.06
N GLY A 65 13.62 4.64 0.09
CA GLY A 65 13.06 3.97 -1.09
C GLY A 65 12.56 4.97 -2.13
N ALA A 66 11.86 6.01 -1.73
CA ALA A 66 11.44 7.09 -2.61
C ALA A 66 12.64 7.86 -3.18
N TRP A 67 13.62 8.20 -2.33
CA TRP A 67 14.85 8.84 -2.75
C TRP A 67 15.61 8.05 -3.81
N ASN A 68 15.72 6.76 -3.64
CA ASN A 68 16.44 5.90 -4.59
C ASN A 68 15.66 5.65 -5.89
N ALA A 69 14.35 5.69 -5.85
CA ALA A 69 13.52 5.42 -7.02
C ALA A 69 13.25 6.66 -7.89
N ILE A 70 13.31 7.86 -7.31
CA ILE A 70 13.09 9.14 -8.02
C ILE A 70 14.42 9.91 -8.09
N PRO A 71 15.03 10.17 -9.28
CA PRO A 71 14.75 9.58 -10.58
C PRO A 71 15.26 8.13 -10.67
N PRO A 72 14.91 7.32 -11.69
CA PRO A 72 14.24 7.71 -12.95
C PRO A 72 12.71 7.61 -12.90
N THR A 73 12.11 7.03 -11.85
CA THR A 73 10.66 6.92 -11.76
C THR A 73 10.04 8.28 -11.46
N LYS A 74 9.05 8.69 -12.25
CA LYS A 74 8.25 9.90 -11.99
C LYS A 74 6.81 9.48 -11.64
N PRO A 75 6.45 9.41 -10.35
CA PRO A 75 5.11 8.99 -9.95
C PRO A 75 4.07 10.03 -10.38
N SER A 76 2.95 9.56 -10.93
CA SER A 76 1.80 10.43 -11.26
C SER A 76 1.05 10.87 -10.00
N VAL A 77 1.03 10.02 -8.96
CA VAL A 77 0.43 10.29 -7.65
C VAL A 77 1.44 9.92 -6.58
N LEU A 78 2.05 10.92 -5.94
CA LEU A 78 3.10 10.71 -4.92
C LEU A 78 2.57 9.90 -3.73
N LYS A 79 1.37 10.21 -3.24
CA LYS A 79 0.72 9.48 -2.14
C LYS A 79 0.63 7.98 -2.43
N ALA A 80 0.15 7.59 -3.61
CA ALA A 80 0.02 6.19 -4.01
C ALA A 80 1.38 5.49 -4.10
N PHE A 81 2.37 6.17 -4.64
CA PHE A 81 3.74 5.67 -4.75
C PHE A 81 4.36 5.38 -3.38
N LEU A 82 4.27 6.34 -2.44
CA LEU A 82 4.75 6.17 -1.07
C LEU A 82 4.01 5.05 -0.33
N THR A 83 2.69 4.95 -0.53
CA THR A 83 1.86 3.89 0.03
C THR A 83 2.34 2.52 -0.40
N THR A 84 2.65 2.33 -1.69
CA THR A 84 3.16 1.06 -2.21
C THR A 84 4.51 0.70 -1.58
N ILE A 85 5.39 1.68 -1.39
CA ILE A 85 6.70 1.46 -0.76
C ILE A 85 6.54 1.05 0.70
N ILE A 86 5.79 1.82 1.51
CA ILE A 86 5.65 1.55 2.96
C ILE A 86 4.99 0.20 3.22
N ARG A 87 3.97 -0.17 2.44
CA ARG A 87 3.30 -1.48 2.56
C ARG A 87 4.25 -2.63 2.31
N ARG A 88 5.04 -2.56 1.23
CA ARG A 88 6.05 -3.57 0.90
C ARG A 88 7.08 -3.72 2.01
N ILE A 89 7.55 -2.61 2.58
CA ILE A 89 8.51 -2.60 3.68
C ILE A 89 7.88 -3.18 4.95
N ALA A 90 6.68 -2.73 5.32
CA ALA A 90 5.98 -3.20 6.52
C ALA A 90 5.69 -4.71 6.47
N ILE A 91 5.23 -5.22 5.32
CA ILE A 91 4.99 -6.65 5.12
C ILE A 91 6.29 -7.45 5.23
N LYS A 92 7.38 -6.98 4.60
CA LYS A 92 8.69 -7.60 4.71
C LYS A 92 9.19 -7.62 6.16
N ARG A 93 9.03 -6.52 6.90
CA ARG A 93 9.38 -6.40 8.31
C ARG A 93 8.56 -7.38 9.16
N TYR A 94 7.26 -7.43 8.97
CA TYR A 94 6.37 -8.35 9.64
C TYR A 94 6.82 -9.81 9.45
N HIS A 95 7.10 -10.24 8.20
CA HIS A 95 7.58 -11.60 7.93
C HIS A 95 8.97 -11.88 8.53
N SER A 96 9.85 -10.90 8.62
CA SER A 96 11.14 -11.08 9.28
C SER A 96 11.03 -11.24 10.80
N ASN A 97 10.04 -10.59 11.41
CA ASN A 97 9.79 -10.68 12.85
C ASN A 97 9.06 -11.96 13.23
N LEU A 98 8.19 -12.45 12.36
CA LEU A 98 7.56 -13.77 12.49
C LEU A 98 8.50 -14.82 11.90
N LYS A 99 9.28 -15.47 12.74
CA LYS A 99 10.11 -16.63 12.34
C LYS A 99 9.29 -17.82 11.84
N GLN A 100 8.00 -17.71 11.61
CA GLN A 100 7.12 -18.69 10.90
C GLN A 100 5.68 -18.18 10.83
N SER A 101 5.13 -18.18 9.60
CA SER A 101 3.72 -18.37 9.23
C SER A 101 2.64 -17.72 10.10
N VAL A 102 2.07 -16.65 9.65
CA VAL A 102 0.63 -16.34 9.55
C VAL A 102 0.50 -14.93 8.99
N ILE A 103 -0.23 -14.77 7.89
CA ILE A 103 -0.62 -13.45 7.39
C ILE A 103 -1.72 -12.95 8.33
N PRO A 104 -1.57 -11.79 9.00
CA PRO A 104 -2.62 -11.28 9.88
C PRO A 104 -3.92 -11.06 9.11
N SER A 105 -5.04 -11.38 9.72
CA SER A 105 -6.36 -11.04 9.19
C SER A 105 -6.53 -9.53 8.93
N GLU A 106 -5.77 -8.70 9.65
CA GLU A 106 -5.73 -7.24 9.50
C GLU A 106 -5.10 -6.77 8.18
N MET A 107 -4.27 -7.57 7.52
CA MET A 107 -3.74 -7.23 6.18
C MET A 107 -4.85 -7.11 5.13
N THR A 108 -5.97 -7.81 5.31
CA THR A 108 -7.14 -7.70 4.45
C THR A 108 -7.95 -6.43 4.69
N VAL A 109 -7.87 -5.82 5.87
CA VAL A 109 -8.51 -4.52 6.18
C VAL A 109 -7.95 -3.40 5.31
N SER A 110 -6.66 -3.51 4.93
CA SER A 110 -5.98 -2.57 4.05
C SER A 110 -6.55 -2.51 2.63
N LEU A 111 -7.37 -3.48 2.20
CA LEU A 111 -8.11 -3.38 0.94
C LEU A 111 -9.23 -2.33 0.99
N LEU A 112 -9.76 -2.04 2.19
CA LEU A 112 -10.75 -0.97 2.39
C LEU A 112 -10.13 0.42 2.20
N GLU A 113 -8.82 0.58 2.42
CA GLU A 113 -8.09 1.82 2.12
C GLU A 113 -7.87 2.04 0.62
N LEU A 114 -8.07 1.02 -0.24
CA LEU A 114 -8.15 1.19 -1.69
C LEU A 114 -9.40 2.00 -2.10
N GLU A 115 -10.45 2.04 -1.27
CA GLU A 115 -11.63 2.85 -1.51
C GLU A 115 -11.25 4.34 -1.66
N ASP A 116 -10.31 4.84 -0.83
CA ASP A 116 -9.82 6.22 -0.91
C ASP A 116 -8.97 6.51 -2.17
N PHE A 117 -8.47 5.47 -2.85
CA PHE A 117 -7.68 5.59 -4.07
C PHE A 117 -8.51 5.47 -5.35
N VAL A 118 -9.61 4.75 -5.31
CA VAL A 118 -10.54 4.59 -6.43
C VAL A 118 -11.54 5.75 -6.47
N ALA A 119 -11.84 6.34 -5.31
CA ALA A 119 -12.63 7.56 -5.18
C ALA A 119 -11.78 8.80 -5.51
N GLY A 120 -11.30 8.91 -6.74
CA GLY A 120 -10.96 10.20 -7.33
C GLY A 120 -12.26 10.95 -7.62
N ASP A 121 -12.31 12.27 -7.38
CA ASP A 121 -13.39 13.26 -7.60
C ASP A 121 -14.49 12.84 -8.60
N GLY A 122 -15.22 11.78 -8.32
CA GLY A 122 -16.27 11.21 -9.14
C GLY A 122 -17.60 11.21 -8.40
N ASP A 123 -18.65 11.43 -9.16
CA ASP A 123 -20.06 11.49 -8.83
C ASP A 123 -20.50 10.52 -7.70
N VAL A 124 -21.35 10.95 -6.80
CA VAL A 124 -21.76 10.26 -5.55
C VAL A 124 -22.25 8.81 -5.77
N ASP A 125 -22.85 8.51 -6.93
CA ASP A 125 -23.30 7.15 -7.29
C ASP A 125 -22.11 6.21 -7.62
N SER A 126 -21.07 6.74 -8.26
CA SER A 126 -19.82 6.03 -8.59
C SER A 126 -19.03 5.65 -7.32
N ASP A 127 -19.05 6.50 -6.29
CA ASP A 127 -18.38 6.26 -5.01
C ASP A 127 -19.04 5.13 -4.21
N PHE A 128 -20.38 5.00 -4.27
CA PHE A 128 -21.10 3.93 -3.59
C PHE A 128 -20.82 2.56 -4.21
N ASP A 129 -20.80 2.47 -5.55
CA ASP A 129 -20.49 1.23 -6.27
C ASP A 129 -19.03 0.82 -6.09
N ALA A 130 -18.08 1.76 -6.06
CA ALA A 130 -16.68 1.49 -5.76
C ALA A 130 -16.48 0.92 -4.35
N LYS A 131 -17.13 1.50 -3.34
CA LYS A 131 -17.11 0.99 -1.95
C LYS A 131 -17.74 -0.39 -1.82
N ARG A 132 -18.85 -0.64 -2.51
CA ARG A 132 -19.47 -1.97 -2.55
C ARG A 132 -18.53 -3.00 -3.17
N LEU A 133 -17.93 -2.68 -4.32
CA LEU A 133 -16.94 -3.55 -5.00
C LEU A 133 -15.74 -3.83 -4.10
N GLY A 134 -15.18 -2.81 -3.45
CA GLY A 134 -14.09 -2.96 -2.50
C GLY A 134 -14.40 -3.93 -1.36
N ARG A 135 -15.60 -3.87 -0.79
CA ARG A 135 -16.07 -4.83 0.25
C ARG A 135 -16.14 -6.25 -0.28
N VAL A 136 -16.75 -6.45 -1.47
CA VAL A 136 -16.87 -7.79 -2.08
C VAL A 136 -15.49 -8.40 -2.32
N ILE A 137 -14.54 -7.63 -2.84
CA ILE A 137 -13.16 -8.09 -3.05
C ILE A 137 -12.48 -8.39 -1.71
N SER A 138 -12.66 -7.54 -0.70
CA SER A 138 -12.08 -7.74 0.64
C SER A 138 -12.58 -9.03 1.29
N ASP A 139 -13.90 -9.28 1.24
CA ASP A 139 -14.50 -10.48 1.80
C ASP A 139 -14.06 -11.74 1.03
N PHE A 140 -13.93 -11.64 -0.29
CA PHE A 140 -13.37 -12.71 -1.10
C PHE A 140 -11.94 -13.03 -0.68
N VAL A 141 -11.06 -12.03 -0.55
CA VAL A 141 -9.67 -12.24 -0.15
C VAL A 141 -9.58 -12.88 1.23
N ARG A 142 -10.41 -12.45 2.19
CA ARG A 142 -10.49 -13.07 3.53
C ARG A 142 -10.93 -14.53 3.50
N SER A 143 -11.71 -14.94 2.50
CA SER A 143 -12.14 -16.34 2.34
C SER A 143 -11.08 -17.26 1.75
N LEU A 144 -10.01 -16.71 1.19
CA LEU A 144 -8.90 -17.47 0.64
C LEU A 144 -8.04 -18.11 1.74
N SER A 145 -7.33 -19.21 1.42
CA SER A 145 -6.26 -19.71 2.30
C SER A 145 -5.14 -18.68 2.44
N GLU A 146 -4.42 -18.69 3.57
CA GLU A 146 -3.32 -17.74 3.86
C GLU A 146 -2.31 -17.62 2.72
N ARG A 147 -1.90 -18.75 2.12
CA ARG A 147 -1.00 -18.75 0.98
C ARG A 147 -1.57 -18.03 -0.22
N ARG A 148 -2.87 -18.21 -0.53
CA ARG A 148 -3.55 -17.53 -1.64
C ARG A 148 -3.78 -16.06 -1.36
N GLN A 149 -4.07 -15.69 -0.12
CA GLN A 149 -4.13 -14.30 0.32
C GLN A 149 -2.79 -13.60 0.07
N PHE A 150 -1.68 -14.23 0.51
CA PHE A 150 -0.34 -13.69 0.28
C PHE A 150 -0.07 -13.49 -1.23
N ILE A 151 -0.33 -14.52 -2.05
CA ILE A 151 -0.12 -14.44 -3.51
C ILE A 151 -0.95 -13.32 -4.13
N PHE A 152 -2.23 -13.18 -3.72
CA PHE A 152 -3.12 -12.12 -4.20
C PHE A 152 -2.60 -10.74 -3.79
N MET A 153 -2.31 -10.53 -2.51
CA MET A 153 -1.84 -9.26 -1.97
C MET A 153 -0.51 -8.85 -2.61
N SER A 154 0.46 -9.76 -2.66
CA SER A 154 1.76 -9.50 -3.29
C SER A 154 1.61 -9.11 -4.76
N ARG A 155 0.76 -9.81 -5.51
CA ARG A 155 0.63 -9.56 -6.95
C ARG A 155 -0.17 -8.31 -7.28
N TYR A 156 -1.35 -8.13 -6.65
CA TYR A 156 -2.30 -7.08 -7.05
C TYR A 156 -2.19 -5.82 -6.20
N TYR A 157 -1.73 -5.94 -4.97
CA TYR A 157 -1.65 -4.83 -4.06
C TYR A 157 -0.25 -4.25 -3.93
N LEU A 158 0.79 -5.12 -3.89
CA LEU A 158 2.19 -4.71 -3.83
C LEU A 158 2.85 -4.62 -5.21
N ALA A 159 2.19 -5.13 -6.26
CA ALA A 159 2.72 -5.23 -7.62
C ALA A 159 4.04 -6.03 -7.72
N ASP A 160 4.23 -7.02 -6.82
CA ASP A 160 5.45 -7.81 -6.80
C ASP A 160 5.59 -8.67 -8.07
N PRO A 161 6.81 -8.83 -8.59
CA PRO A 161 7.10 -9.78 -9.66
C PRO A 161 6.81 -11.21 -9.21
N ILE A 162 6.39 -12.07 -10.16
CA ILE A 162 6.10 -13.49 -9.88
C ILE A 162 7.32 -14.20 -9.29
N ASP A 163 8.54 -13.80 -9.69
CA ASP A 163 9.77 -14.37 -9.17
C ASP A 163 9.97 -14.08 -7.68
N THR A 164 9.64 -12.87 -7.24
CA THR A 164 9.69 -12.47 -5.83
C THR A 164 8.69 -13.29 -5.03
N ILE A 165 7.44 -13.38 -5.49
CA ILE A 165 6.38 -14.17 -4.82
C ILE A 165 6.78 -15.64 -4.73
N ALA A 166 7.34 -16.19 -5.80
CA ALA A 166 7.81 -17.58 -5.84
C ALA A 166 8.95 -17.82 -4.85
N SER A 167 9.90 -16.90 -4.78
CA SER A 167 11.02 -16.95 -3.82
C SER A 167 10.53 -16.89 -2.38
N ASP A 168 9.65 -15.94 -2.06
CA ASP A 168 9.14 -15.72 -0.69
C ASP A 168 8.37 -16.93 -0.16
N LEU A 169 7.64 -17.61 -1.04
CA LEU A 169 6.87 -18.81 -0.69
C LEU A 169 7.62 -20.12 -0.91
N SER A 170 8.86 -20.09 -1.39
CA SER A 170 9.63 -21.28 -1.80
C SER A 170 8.86 -22.15 -2.82
N LEU A 171 8.16 -21.50 -3.76
CA LEU A 171 7.38 -22.14 -4.83
C LEU A 171 8.06 -21.94 -6.18
N SER A 172 7.66 -22.76 -7.17
CA SER A 172 8.03 -22.49 -8.56
C SER A 172 7.16 -21.37 -9.17
N ARG A 173 7.71 -20.62 -10.15
CA ARG A 173 6.93 -19.64 -10.94
C ARG A 173 5.65 -20.23 -11.52
N SER A 174 5.73 -21.47 -12.00
CA SER A 174 4.58 -22.18 -12.58
C SER A 174 3.48 -22.40 -11.54
N MET A 175 3.85 -22.73 -10.31
CA MET A 175 2.88 -22.91 -9.21
C MET A 175 2.22 -21.58 -8.84
N VAL A 176 2.98 -20.48 -8.72
CA VAL A 176 2.41 -19.14 -8.47
C VAL A 176 1.46 -18.72 -9.56
N ASN A 177 1.82 -18.94 -10.83
CA ASN A 177 0.92 -18.65 -11.96
C ASN A 177 -0.38 -19.46 -11.92
N LYS A 178 -0.30 -20.75 -11.56
CA LYS A 178 -1.46 -21.63 -11.42
C LYS A 178 -2.39 -21.15 -10.29
N GLU A 179 -1.82 -20.78 -9.13
CA GLU A 179 -2.59 -20.22 -8.01
C GLU A 179 -3.25 -18.89 -8.40
N LEU A 180 -2.52 -17.99 -9.05
CA LEU A 180 -3.08 -16.72 -9.56
C LEU A 180 -4.22 -16.94 -10.55
N ALA A 181 -4.11 -17.93 -11.45
CA ALA A 181 -5.18 -18.26 -12.38
C ALA A 181 -6.43 -18.77 -11.63
N ALA A 182 -6.25 -19.66 -10.64
CA ALA A 182 -7.34 -20.15 -9.82
C ALA A 182 -8.00 -19.04 -8.99
N ILE A 183 -7.21 -18.12 -8.41
CA ILE A 183 -7.73 -16.98 -7.65
C ILE A 183 -8.55 -16.05 -8.55
N ARG A 184 -8.07 -15.75 -9.78
CA ARG A 184 -8.81 -14.91 -10.74
C ARG A 184 -10.14 -15.54 -11.15
N SER A 185 -10.15 -16.84 -11.42
CA SER A 185 -11.38 -17.56 -11.78
C SER A 185 -12.41 -17.48 -10.65
N ALA A 186 -11.99 -17.78 -9.42
CA ALA A 186 -12.86 -17.72 -8.24
C ALA A 186 -13.35 -16.29 -7.94
N LEU A 187 -12.49 -15.26 -8.12
CA LEU A 187 -12.90 -13.87 -7.96
C LEU A 187 -13.94 -13.47 -9.01
N LYS A 188 -13.74 -13.87 -10.26
CA LYS A 188 -14.69 -13.62 -11.34
C LYS A 188 -16.07 -14.21 -11.01
N GLU A 189 -16.12 -15.50 -10.65
CA GLU A 189 -17.37 -16.17 -10.24
C GLU A 189 -18.05 -15.44 -9.06
N LYS A 190 -17.25 -15.00 -8.05
CA LYS A 190 -17.79 -14.24 -6.92
C LYS A 190 -18.38 -12.91 -7.38
N LEU A 191 -17.69 -12.14 -8.21
CA LEU A 191 -18.16 -10.85 -8.70
C LEU A 191 -19.41 -10.99 -9.58
N GLU A 192 -19.46 -11.99 -10.46
CA GLU A 192 -20.65 -12.31 -11.26
C GLU A 192 -21.86 -12.66 -10.37
N SER A 193 -21.64 -13.41 -9.28
CA SER A 193 -22.70 -13.74 -8.31
C SER A 193 -23.24 -12.53 -7.55
N GLU A 194 -22.44 -11.46 -7.43
CA GLU A 194 -22.81 -10.18 -6.80
C GLU A 194 -23.41 -9.17 -7.80
N GLY A 195 -23.55 -9.59 -9.08
CA GLY A 195 -24.18 -8.79 -10.13
C GLY A 195 -23.24 -7.91 -10.94
N TYR A 196 -21.92 -8.10 -10.80
CA TYR A 196 -20.93 -7.39 -11.63
C TYR A 196 -20.74 -8.11 -12.96
N SER A 197 -20.81 -7.38 -14.08
CA SER A 197 -20.47 -7.89 -15.41
C SER A 197 -18.96 -7.72 -15.66
N ILE A 198 -18.21 -8.84 -15.84
CA ILE A 198 -16.75 -8.81 -15.99
C ILE A 198 -16.35 -9.60 -17.26
#